data_381c6588fa78d79be3b8e31f4dfb4272
#
_entry.id   381c6588fa78d79be3b8e31f4dfb4272
#
_cell.length_a   1.000
_cell.length_b   1.000
_cell.length_c   1.000
_cell.angle_alpha   90.00
_cell.angle_beta   90.00
_cell.angle_gamma   90.00
#
_symmetry.space_group_name_H-M   'P 1'
#
loop_
_entity.id
_entity.type
_entity.pdbx_description
1 polymer ?
#
loop_
_entity_poly.entity_id
_entity_poly.type
_entity_poly.pdbx_seq_one_letter_code
_entity_poly.pdbx_strand_id
1 'polypeptide(L)'
;MIGDPVMLTIRRNIQRPSKALLKSFDGMPTGFVTDAYNGKGCLDFEIKPLMPAMAFHGPAITAYCGPMDNLAAMAILDFAKKGDVIVIATSGDDTAATIGDLWAFWAKKIGVAAIVCDGLVRDVAGLLKVGIPIFARGIKPNSAFKHGPGEVNMDVTCGGVAIGPGDIIVGDRDGVVAVPLAQVEQVAAQLELVKKKESEAEARVKGGEKLKFWDPPALGDRVRYID
;
A
#
# COMPACT_ATOMS: atom_id res chain seq x y z
N MET A 1 -0.88 -38.27 19.55
CA MET A 1 -1.23 -38.08 18.11
C MET A 1 -0.92 -36.62 17.76
N ILE A 2 -0.20 -36.40 16.69
CA ILE A 2 -0.03 -35.03 16.10
C ILE A 2 -1.36 -34.76 15.39
N GLY A 3 -2.09 -33.72 15.83
CA GLY A 3 -3.33 -33.30 15.15
C GLY A 3 -3.04 -32.67 13.79
N ASP A 4 -4.09 -32.48 12.97
CA ASP A 4 -3.97 -31.77 11.71
C ASP A 4 -3.49 -30.33 11.93
N PRO A 5 -2.59 -29.81 11.10
CA PRO A 5 -2.08 -28.45 11.23
C PRO A 5 -3.20 -27.41 11.00
N VAL A 6 -3.11 -26.29 11.70
CA VAL A 6 -4.00 -25.13 11.44
C VAL A 6 -3.68 -24.56 10.06
N MET A 7 -4.66 -24.55 9.17
CA MET A 7 -4.49 -24.05 7.80
C MET A 7 -4.69 -22.52 7.70
N LEU A 8 -5.55 -21.95 8.54
CA LEU A 8 -5.82 -20.50 8.57
C LEU A 8 -5.98 -20.00 10.00
N THR A 9 -5.30 -18.89 10.31
CA THR A 9 -5.52 -18.09 11.52
C THR A 9 -6.25 -16.80 11.13
N ILE A 10 -7.40 -16.53 11.72
CA ILE A 10 -8.25 -15.40 11.34
C ILE A 10 -8.64 -14.55 12.53
N ARG A 11 -8.26 -13.26 12.51
CA ARG A 11 -8.80 -12.26 13.44
C ARG A 11 -10.08 -11.67 12.83
N ARG A 12 -11.22 -11.99 13.45
CA ARG A 12 -12.53 -11.59 12.91
C ARG A 12 -12.81 -10.09 13.00
N ASN A 13 -12.35 -9.43 14.07
CA ASN A 13 -12.62 -8.03 14.32
C ASN A 13 -11.33 -7.22 14.31
N ILE A 14 -11.33 -6.15 13.53
CA ILE A 14 -10.22 -5.20 13.43
C ILE A 14 -10.71 -3.78 13.72
N GLN A 15 -9.83 -2.96 14.28
CA GLN A 15 -10.05 -1.55 14.41
C GLN A 15 -9.82 -0.88 13.06
N ARG A 16 -10.62 0.13 12.72
CA ARG A 16 -10.41 0.98 11.54
C ARG A 16 -10.35 2.44 11.97
N PRO A 17 -9.58 3.29 11.29
CA PRO A 17 -9.55 4.72 11.56
C PRO A 17 -10.94 5.34 11.34
N SER A 18 -11.20 6.48 11.99
CA SER A 18 -12.42 7.22 11.78
C SER A 18 -12.52 7.76 10.34
N LYS A 19 -13.75 8.01 9.87
CA LYS A 19 -13.96 8.60 8.54
C LYS A 19 -13.29 9.98 8.40
N ALA A 20 -13.19 10.74 9.49
CA ALA A 20 -12.52 12.04 9.48
C ALA A 20 -11.01 11.89 9.24
N LEU A 21 -10.36 10.93 9.91
CA LEU A 21 -8.94 10.63 9.70
C LEU A 21 -8.67 10.10 8.28
N LEU A 22 -9.52 9.21 7.77
CA LEU A 22 -9.40 8.74 6.38
C LEU A 22 -9.47 9.88 5.38
N LYS A 23 -10.39 10.85 5.60
CA LYS A 23 -10.56 12.01 4.73
C LYS A 23 -9.31 12.90 4.65
N SER A 24 -8.46 12.92 5.68
CA SER A 24 -7.21 13.69 5.65
C SER A 24 -6.22 13.19 4.60
N PHE A 25 -6.37 11.95 4.14
CA PHE A 25 -5.54 11.34 3.09
C PHE A 25 -6.18 11.37 1.69
N ASP A 26 -7.38 11.96 1.57
CA ASP A 26 -8.10 12.01 0.29
C ASP A 26 -7.32 12.86 -0.74
N GLY A 27 -6.99 12.24 -1.87
CA GLY A 27 -6.23 12.88 -2.95
C GLY A 27 -4.80 13.27 -2.60
N MET A 28 -4.23 12.79 -1.48
CA MET A 28 -2.86 13.10 -1.10
C MET A 28 -1.86 12.26 -1.89
N PRO A 29 -0.85 12.89 -2.55
CA PRO A 29 0.25 12.17 -3.17
C PRO A 29 1.04 11.34 -2.16
N THR A 30 1.54 10.17 -2.57
CA THR A 30 2.39 9.32 -1.71
C THR A 30 3.64 10.05 -1.22
N GLY A 31 4.23 10.94 -2.04
CA GLY A 31 5.36 11.78 -1.64
C GLY A 31 5.03 12.67 -0.44
N PHE A 32 3.86 13.32 -0.42
CA PHE A 32 3.44 14.16 0.70
C PHE A 32 3.23 13.33 1.98
N VAL A 33 2.65 12.14 1.85
CA VAL A 33 2.45 11.23 2.98
C VAL A 33 3.79 10.76 3.54
N THR A 34 4.75 10.45 2.67
CA THR A 34 6.11 10.05 3.04
C THR A 34 6.82 11.17 3.79
N ASP A 35 6.75 12.41 3.29
CA ASP A 35 7.35 13.58 3.93
C ASP A 35 6.72 13.86 5.29
N ALA A 36 5.39 13.77 5.39
CA ALA A 36 4.68 13.90 6.65
C ALA A 36 5.03 12.79 7.66
N TYR A 37 5.46 11.64 7.17
CA TYR A 37 5.88 10.49 7.98
C TYR A 37 7.41 10.37 8.14
N ASN A 38 8.15 11.43 7.85
CA ASN A 38 9.61 11.52 7.97
C ASN A 38 10.36 10.45 7.15
N GLY A 39 9.95 10.21 5.92
CA GLY A 39 10.58 9.28 4.99
C GLY A 39 10.29 7.80 5.26
N LYS A 40 9.29 7.49 6.10
CA LYS A 40 8.96 6.12 6.50
C LYS A 40 7.75 5.57 5.74
N GLY A 41 7.52 4.26 5.89
CA GLY A 41 6.33 3.57 5.44
C GLY A 41 6.28 3.25 3.95
N CYS A 42 7.29 3.59 3.17
CA CYS A 42 7.35 3.25 1.75
C CYS A 42 7.58 1.76 1.54
N LEU A 43 6.69 1.11 0.81
CA LEU A 43 6.86 -0.27 0.40
C LEU A 43 7.96 -0.38 -0.69
N ASP A 44 8.43 -1.60 -0.90
CA ASP A 44 9.43 -1.92 -1.93
C ASP A 44 9.05 -1.28 -3.29
N PHE A 45 10.06 -0.68 -3.93
CA PHE A 45 9.90 0.05 -5.18
C PHE A 45 9.39 -0.82 -6.35
N GLU A 46 9.52 -2.13 -6.28
CA GLU A 46 9.00 -3.05 -7.28
C GLU A 46 7.48 -3.18 -7.23
N ILE A 47 6.83 -2.85 -6.11
CA ILE A 47 5.37 -2.88 -5.99
C ILE A 47 4.79 -1.65 -6.71
N LYS A 48 4.31 -1.87 -7.93
CA LYS A 48 3.82 -0.81 -8.83
C LYS A 48 2.38 -1.04 -9.29
N PRO A 49 1.66 0.05 -9.65
CA PRO A 49 0.33 -0.09 -10.19
C PRO A 49 0.35 -0.78 -11.56
N LEU A 50 -0.63 -1.66 -11.80
CA LEU A 50 -0.82 -2.28 -13.12
C LEU A 50 -1.16 -1.25 -14.21
N MET A 51 -1.72 -0.10 -13.84
CA MET A 51 -1.94 1.06 -14.71
C MET A 51 -1.46 2.35 -14.05
N PRO A 52 -0.79 3.25 -14.78
CA PRO A 52 -0.19 4.47 -14.24
C PRO A 52 -1.16 5.45 -13.55
N ALA A 53 -2.44 5.43 -13.93
CA ALA A 53 -3.46 6.35 -13.40
C ALA A 53 -4.15 5.84 -12.12
N MET A 54 -3.72 4.70 -11.58
CA MET A 54 -4.31 4.15 -10.34
C MET A 54 -3.80 4.90 -9.12
N ALA A 55 -4.75 5.46 -8.35
CA ALA A 55 -4.48 6.05 -7.05
C ALA A 55 -5.59 5.64 -6.07
N PHE A 56 -5.24 5.52 -4.80
CA PHE A 56 -6.18 5.10 -3.76
C PHE A 56 -5.68 5.50 -2.36
N HIS A 57 -6.60 5.46 -1.39
CA HIS A 57 -6.29 5.40 0.04
C HIS A 57 -7.38 4.59 0.76
N GLY A 58 -7.05 4.03 1.91
CA GLY A 58 -8.01 3.29 2.74
C GLY A 58 -7.37 2.52 3.88
N PRO A 59 -8.18 1.99 4.81
CA PRO A 59 -7.67 1.17 5.89
C PRO A 59 -7.27 -0.22 5.38
N ALA A 60 -6.15 -0.73 5.87
CA ALA A 60 -5.67 -2.06 5.55
C ALA A 60 -6.54 -3.16 6.14
N ILE A 61 -6.80 -4.18 5.37
CA ILE A 61 -7.05 -5.54 5.83
C ILE A 61 -5.96 -6.44 5.24
N THR A 62 -5.47 -7.39 6.02
CA THR A 62 -4.22 -8.09 5.71
C THR A 62 -4.44 -9.58 5.51
N ALA A 63 -3.74 -10.14 4.52
CA ALA A 63 -3.61 -11.58 4.33
C ALA A 63 -2.13 -11.95 4.22
N TYR A 64 -1.69 -12.97 4.93
CA TYR A 64 -0.42 -13.62 4.69
C TYR A 64 -0.65 -14.95 3.98
N CYS A 65 0.01 -15.10 2.85
CA CYS A 65 0.02 -16.34 2.06
C CYS A 65 1.44 -16.92 2.06
N GLY A 66 1.57 -18.21 2.39
CA GLY A 66 2.83 -18.93 2.26
C GLY A 66 3.27 -19.05 0.79
N PRO A 67 4.50 -19.56 0.55
CA PRO A 67 4.99 -19.77 -0.81
C PRO A 67 4.06 -20.66 -1.63
N MET A 68 3.79 -20.26 -2.88
CA MET A 68 2.87 -20.95 -3.80
C MET A 68 1.45 -21.14 -3.26
N ASP A 69 1.01 -20.38 -2.24
CA ASP A 69 -0.30 -20.50 -1.62
C ASP A 69 -1.12 -19.21 -1.69
N ASN A 70 -2.45 -19.34 -1.76
CA ASN A 70 -3.35 -18.19 -1.74
C ASN A 70 -4.61 -18.40 -0.88
N LEU A 71 -4.59 -19.37 0.04
CA LEU A 71 -5.77 -19.69 0.85
C LEU A 71 -6.24 -18.46 1.66
N ALA A 72 -5.31 -17.72 2.30
CA ALA A 72 -5.64 -16.51 3.05
C ALA A 72 -6.18 -15.40 2.15
N ALA A 73 -5.64 -15.24 0.94
CA ALA A 73 -6.16 -14.30 -0.04
C ALA A 73 -7.58 -14.65 -0.51
N MET A 74 -7.93 -15.94 -0.56
CA MET A 74 -9.32 -16.33 -0.83
C MET A 74 -10.24 -15.99 0.36
N ALA A 75 -9.81 -16.31 1.57
CA ALA A 75 -10.62 -16.13 2.78
C ALA A 75 -10.84 -14.66 3.16
N ILE A 76 -9.90 -13.74 2.86
CA ILE A 76 -10.00 -12.34 3.29
C ILE A 76 -11.21 -11.63 2.70
N LEU A 77 -11.74 -12.07 1.56
CA LEU A 77 -12.92 -11.47 0.93
C LEU A 77 -14.16 -11.51 1.82
N ASP A 78 -14.28 -12.51 2.70
CA ASP A 78 -15.39 -12.63 3.64
C ASP A 78 -15.33 -11.59 4.79
N PHE A 79 -14.18 -10.95 4.99
CA PHE A 79 -13.92 -9.96 6.04
C PHE A 79 -13.77 -8.54 5.50
N ALA A 80 -13.64 -8.39 4.18
CA ALA A 80 -13.49 -7.10 3.51
C ALA A 80 -14.76 -6.26 3.58
N LYS A 81 -14.61 -4.95 3.74
CA LYS A 81 -15.68 -3.96 3.72
C LYS A 81 -15.41 -2.91 2.64
N LYS A 82 -16.46 -2.19 2.28
CA LYS A 82 -16.34 -1.05 1.36
C LYS A 82 -15.31 -0.04 1.89
N GLY A 83 -14.37 0.31 1.02
CA GLY A 83 -13.30 1.26 1.29
C GLY A 83 -12.03 0.64 1.88
N ASP A 84 -12.03 -0.64 2.25
CA ASP A 84 -10.81 -1.31 2.71
C ASP A 84 -9.79 -1.45 1.56
N VAL A 85 -8.50 -1.45 1.91
CA VAL A 85 -7.40 -1.86 1.04
C VAL A 85 -6.97 -3.26 1.44
N ILE A 86 -7.04 -4.20 0.52
CA ILE A 86 -6.54 -5.56 0.79
C ILE A 86 -5.03 -5.58 0.57
N VAL A 87 -4.29 -5.87 1.63
CA VAL A 87 -2.83 -6.05 1.61
C VAL A 87 -2.52 -7.54 1.70
N ILE A 88 -1.91 -8.08 0.66
CA ILE A 88 -1.51 -9.49 0.57
C ILE A 88 0.01 -9.57 0.66
N ALA A 89 0.50 -10.15 1.75
CA ALA A 89 1.91 -10.42 1.97
C ALA A 89 2.22 -11.87 1.59
N THR A 90 3.23 -12.06 0.76
CA THR A 90 3.70 -13.36 0.29
C THR A 90 5.17 -13.59 0.62
N SER A 91 5.77 -12.68 1.40
CA SER A 91 7.22 -12.62 1.61
C SER A 91 8.00 -12.46 0.29
N GLY A 92 7.39 -11.81 -0.70
CA GLY A 92 7.99 -11.61 -2.02
C GLY A 92 8.04 -12.89 -2.88
N ASP A 93 7.18 -13.87 -2.60
CA ASP A 93 7.14 -15.11 -3.40
C ASP A 93 6.86 -14.80 -4.88
N ASP A 94 7.74 -15.27 -5.74
CA ASP A 94 7.67 -15.12 -7.20
C ASP A 94 7.35 -16.42 -7.93
N THR A 95 6.94 -17.44 -7.19
CA THR A 95 6.72 -18.78 -7.74
C THR A 95 5.35 -18.95 -8.38
N ALA A 96 4.31 -18.28 -7.85
CA ALA A 96 2.96 -18.35 -8.37
C ALA A 96 2.19 -17.03 -8.23
N ALA A 97 1.18 -16.83 -9.08
CA ALA A 97 0.26 -15.71 -8.95
C ALA A 97 -0.74 -15.94 -7.83
N THR A 98 -0.87 -14.99 -6.93
CA THR A 98 -1.73 -15.05 -5.75
C THR A 98 -3.19 -14.81 -6.11
N ILE A 99 -3.48 -13.86 -7.00
CA ILE A 99 -4.84 -13.49 -7.42
C ILE A 99 -4.94 -13.33 -8.94
N GLY A 100 -6.16 -13.40 -9.44
CA GLY A 100 -6.54 -13.14 -10.83
C GLY A 100 -7.82 -12.30 -10.92
N ASP A 101 -8.35 -12.16 -12.14
CA ASP A 101 -9.43 -11.24 -12.49
C ASP A 101 -10.78 -11.55 -11.80
N LEU A 102 -11.18 -12.81 -11.67
CA LEU A 102 -12.43 -13.20 -11.01
C LEU A 102 -12.41 -12.83 -9.52
N TRP A 103 -11.28 -13.02 -8.86
CA TRP A 103 -11.10 -12.63 -7.47
C TRP A 103 -11.16 -11.10 -7.31
N ALA A 104 -10.45 -10.36 -8.17
CA ALA A 104 -10.46 -8.90 -8.17
C ALA A 104 -11.85 -8.32 -8.50
N PHE A 105 -12.61 -8.98 -9.39
CA PHE A 105 -13.99 -8.60 -9.69
C PHE A 105 -14.88 -8.71 -8.44
N TRP A 106 -14.70 -9.76 -7.63
CA TRP A 106 -15.45 -9.92 -6.39
C TRP A 106 -15.04 -8.88 -5.34
N ALA A 107 -13.75 -8.60 -5.18
CA ALA A 107 -13.25 -7.52 -4.33
C ALA A 107 -13.87 -6.16 -4.72
N LYS A 108 -13.96 -5.86 -6.03
CA LYS A 108 -14.64 -4.66 -6.52
C LYS A 108 -16.12 -4.63 -6.18
N LYS A 109 -16.83 -5.76 -6.28
CA LYS A 109 -18.25 -5.85 -5.88
C LYS A 109 -18.50 -5.59 -4.40
N ILE A 110 -17.58 -6.00 -3.52
CA ILE A 110 -17.59 -5.66 -2.09
C ILE A 110 -17.39 -4.15 -1.89
N GLY A 111 -16.71 -3.49 -2.83
CA GLY A 111 -16.35 -2.08 -2.77
C GLY A 111 -14.99 -1.82 -2.15
N VAL A 112 -14.09 -2.79 -2.20
CA VAL A 112 -12.68 -2.64 -1.83
C VAL A 112 -12.07 -1.49 -2.63
N ALA A 113 -11.28 -0.63 -1.97
CA ALA A 113 -10.67 0.55 -2.57
C ALA A 113 -9.49 0.18 -3.47
N ALA A 114 -8.66 -0.77 -3.04
CA ALA A 114 -7.48 -1.22 -3.77
C ALA A 114 -6.97 -2.58 -3.27
N ILE A 115 -6.04 -3.14 -4.04
CA ILE A 115 -5.30 -4.36 -3.73
C ILE A 115 -3.81 -4.05 -3.81
N VAL A 116 -3.06 -4.42 -2.78
CA VAL A 116 -1.60 -4.33 -2.73
C VAL A 116 -1.05 -5.73 -2.44
N CYS A 117 -0.13 -6.20 -3.28
CA CYS A 117 0.47 -7.53 -3.14
C CYS A 117 1.99 -7.44 -3.35
N ASP A 118 2.78 -7.95 -2.43
CA ASP A 118 4.24 -8.04 -2.61
C ASP A 118 4.68 -9.30 -3.40
N GLY A 119 3.71 -10.05 -3.91
CA GLY A 119 3.88 -11.16 -4.83
C GLY A 119 3.38 -10.85 -6.25
N LEU A 120 2.97 -11.90 -6.95
CA LEU A 120 2.58 -11.85 -8.35
C LEU A 120 1.06 -11.95 -8.55
N VAL A 121 0.58 -11.41 -9.67
CA VAL A 121 -0.81 -11.52 -10.11
C VAL A 121 -0.90 -12.10 -11.52
N ARG A 122 -2.10 -12.50 -11.96
CA ARG A 122 -2.34 -13.02 -13.32
C ARG A 122 -3.60 -12.43 -13.94
N ASP A 123 -3.91 -12.84 -15.18
CA ASP A 123 -5.11 -12.44 -15.92
C ASP A 123 -5.21 -10.92 -16.12
N VAL A 124 -4.08 -10.28 -16.43
CA VAL A 124 -3.95 -8.80 -16.48
C VAL A 124 -5.00 -8.15 -17.35
N ALA A 125 -5.30 -8.70 -18.53
CA ALA A 125 -6.33 -8.14 -19.39
C ALA A 125 -7.72 -8.10 -18.73
N GLY A 126 -8.02 -9.09 -17.88
CA GLY A 126 -9.23 -9.13 -17.05
C GLY A 126 -9.14 -8.14 -15.89
N LEU A 127 -8.02 -8.08 -15.17
CA LEU A 127 -7.79 -7.13 -14.09
C LEU A 127 -7.97 -5.68 -14.55
N LEU A 128 -7.43 -5.32 -15.71
CA LEU A 128 -7.58 -3.98 -16.30
C LEU A 128 -9.05 -3.64 -16.60
N LYS A 129 -9.84 -4.62 -17.08
CA LYS A 129 -11.30 -4.43 -17.31
C LYS A 129 -12.07 -4.30 -16.00
N VAL A 130 -11.65 -5.01 -14.92
CA VAL A 130 -12.23 -4.85 -13.60
C VAL A 130 -12.02 -3.41 -13.11
N GLY A 131 -10.84 -2.82 -13.33
CA GLY A 131 -10.56 -1.41 -13.06
C GLY A 131 -10.56 -1.04 -11.57
N ILE A 132 -10.27 -1.98 -10.66
CA ILE A 132 -9.89 -1.69 -9.28
C ILE A 132 -8.38 -1.39 -9.24
N PRO A 133 -7.90 -0.42 -8.46
CA PRO A 133 -6.48 -0.21 -8.27
C PRO A 133 -5.78 -1.48 -7.74
N ILE A 134 -4.77 -1.95 -8.48
CA ILE A 134 -3.98 -3.13 -8.13
C ILE A 134 -2.51 -2.76 -8.25
N PHE A 135 -1.78 -3.01 -7.16
CA PHE A 135 -0.34 -2.80 -7.03
C PHE A 135 0.29 -4.16 -6.73
N ALA A 136 1.23 -4.56 -7.55
CA ALA A 136 1.88 -5.87 -7.42
C ALA A 136 3.36 -5.78 -7.81
N ARG A 137 4.15 -6.75 -7.35
CA ARG A 137 5.55 -6.88 -7.73
C ARG A 137 5.72 -7.31 -9.19
N GLY A 138 4.78 -8.11 -9.71
CA GLY A 138 4.88 -8.59 -11.08
C GLY A 138 3.70 -9.46 -11.52
N ILE A 139 3.89 -10.11 -12.67
CA ILE A 139 2.87 -10.88 -13.36
C ILE A 139 3.41 -12.27 -13.70
N LYS A 140 2.62 -13.32 -13.44
CA LYS A 140 2.95 -14.71 -13.79
C LYS A 140 1.68 -15.52 -14.04
N PRO A 141 1.62 -16.43 -15.02
CA PRO A 141 0.35 -17.07 -15.40
C PRO A 141 -0.06 -18.26 -14.52
N ASN A 142 0.87 -18.89 -13.79
CA ASN A 142 0.56 -20.08 -12.99
C ASN A 142 -0.22 -19.74 -11.70
N SER A 143 -1.06 -20.68 -11.29
CA SER A 143 -1.88 -20.56 -10.07
C SER A 143 -1.13 -20.99 -8.83
N ALA A 144 -1.47 -20.40 -7.70
CA ALA A 144 -1.10 -20.88 -6.38
C ALA A 144 -2.04 -22.02 -5.90
N PHE A 145 -1.58 -22.75 -4.87
CA PHE A 145 -2.37 -23.73 -4.13
C PHE A 145 -3.25 -23.07 -3.07
N LYS A 146 -4.05 -23.87 -2.35
CA LYS A 146 -4.93 -23.47 -1.25
C LYS A 146 -4.77 -24.41 -0.06
N HIS A 147 -3.54 -24.56 0.39
CA HIS A 147 -3.18 -25.55 1.42
C HIS A 147 -2.83 -24.89 2.75
N GLY A 148 -2.52 -23.57 2.75
CA GLY A 148 -2.02 -22.90 3.93
C GLY A 148 -0.60 -23.37 4.34
N PRO A 149 -0.13 -23.03 5.53
CA PRO A 149 -0.82 -22.14 6.45
C PRO A 149 -0.88 -20.69 5.95
N GLY A 150 -1.93 -19.98 6.38
CA GLY A 150 -2.11 -18.57 6.07
C GLY A 150 -2.74 -17.81 7.22
N GLU A 151 -2.73 -16.48 7.12
CA GLU A 151 -3.25 -15.61 8.18
C GLU A 151 -4.14 -14.51 7.57
N VAL A 152 -5.24 -14.16 8.24
CA VAL A 152 -6.14 -13.08 7.84
C VAL A 152 -6.31 -12.10 8.99
N ASN A 153 -6.14 -10.80 8.69
CA ASN A 153 -6.21 -9.70 9.65
C ASN A 153 -5.20 -9.83 10.80
N MET A 154 -4.03 -10.44 10.55
CA MET A 154 -2.87 -10.41 11.42
C MET A 154 -1.88 -9.37 10.91
N ASP A 155 -0.91 -8.98 11.75
CA ASP A 155 0.16 -8.09 11.31
C ASP A 155 1.05 -8.83 10.30
N VAL A 156 1.35 -8.17 9.18
CA VAL A 156 2.15 -8.75 8.09
C VAL A 156 3.33 -7.86 7.73
N THR A 157 4.33 -8.42 7.07
CA THR A 157 5.36 -7.64 6.39
C THR A 157 5.10 -7.72 4.89
N CYS A 158 4.76 -6.59 4.27
CA CYS A 158 4.50 -6.50 2.84
C CYS A 158 5.44 -5.47 2.22
N GLY A 159 6.20 -5.85 1.20
CA GLY A 159 7.19 -4.97 0.58
C GLY A 159 8.19 -4.37 1.56
N GLY A 160 8.63 -5.13 2.56
CA GLY A 160 9.60 -4.70 3.58
C GLY A 160 9.02 -3.83 4.70
N VAL A 161 7.73 -3.52 4.70
CA VAL A 161 7.05 -2.68 5.70
C VAL A 161 6.11 -3.54 6.56
N ALA A 162 6.18 -3.38 7.88
CA ALA A 162 5.22 -3.97 8.80
C ALA A 162 3.88 -3.22 8.68
N ILE A 163 2.80 -3.95 8.44
CA ILE A 163 1.45 -3.42 8.24
C ILE A 163 0.48 -4.20 9.11
N GLY A 164 -0.24 -3.48 9.98
CA GLY A 164 -1.32 -4.02 10.79
C GLY A 164 -2.70 -3.76 10.18
N PRO A 165 -3.72 -4.57 10.54
CA PRO A 165 -5.09 -4.28 10.17
C PRO A 165 -5.55 -2.93 10.72
N GLY A 166 -6.07 -2.07 9.82
CA GLY A 166 -6.51 -0.72 10.15
C GLY A 166 -5.49 0.37 9.88
N ASP A 167 -4.24 0.04 9.54
CA ASP A 167 -3.27 1.02 9.06
C ASP A 167 -3.79 1.71 7.79
N ILE A 168 -3.42 2.98 7.57
CA ILE A 168 -3.82 3.66 6.34
C ILE A 168 -2.81 3.36 5.24
N ILE A 169 -3.30 2.86 4.13
CA ILE A 169 -2.52 2.62 2.92
C ILE A 169 -2.88 3.68 1.89
N VAL A 170 -1.85 4.31 1.34
CA VAL A 170 -1.97 5.29 0.25
C VAL A 170 -1.12 4.80 -0.92
N GLY A 171 -1.65 4.85 -2.11
CA GLY A 171 -0.93 4.44 -3.32
C GLY A 171 -1.23 5.35 -4.49
N ASP A 172 -0.21 5.59 -5.29
CA ASP A 172 -0.28 6.28 -6.58
C ASP A 172 0.80 5.74 -7.53
N ARG A 173 1.08 6.47 -8.62
CA ARG A 173 2.07 6.05 -9.62
C ARG A 173 3.48 5.83 -9.04
N ASP A 174 3.86 6.56 -7.99
CA ASP A 174 5.19 6.48 -7.40
C ASP A 174 5.37 5.21 -6.57
N GLY A 175 4.29 4.72 -5.95
CA GLY A 175 4.31 3.49 -5.18
C GLY A 175 3.22 3.44 -4.10
N VAL A 176 3.54 2.80 -2.99
CA VAL A 176 2.62 2.59 -1.86
C VAL A 176 3.29 3.00 -0.56
N VAL A 177 2.54 3.66 0.30
CA VAL A 177 2.95 4.07 1.66
C VAL A 177 1.95 3.52 2.67
N ALA A 178 2.44 2.96 3.77
CA ALA A 178 1.65 2.52 4.90
C ALA A 178 1.91 3.41 6.13
N VAL A 179 0.84 3.88 6.75
CA VAL A 179 0.88 4.68 7.98
C VAL A 179 0.21 3.87 9.10
N PRO A 180 0.96 3.48 10.15
CA PRO A 180 0.42 2.71 11.26
C PRO A 180 -0.74 3.41 11.95
N LEU A 181 -1.80 2.68 12.28
CA LEU A 181 -3.02 3.23 12.91
C LEU A 181 -2.70 4.08 14.15
N ALA A 182 -1.71 3.68 14.94
CA ALA A 182 -1.27 4.42 16.13
C ALA A 182 -0.63 5.78 15.82
N GLN A 183 -0.22 6.04 14.58
CA GLN A 183 0.46 7.28 14.15
C GLN A 183 -0.36 8.12 13.18
N VAL A 184 -1.53 7.63 12.77
CA VAL A 184 -2.36 8.28 11.75
C VAL A 184 -2.71 9.74 12.09
N GLU A 185 -3.07 10.03 13.35
CA GLU A 185 -3.41 11.40 13.77
C GLU A 185 -2.22 12.34 13.65
N GLN A 186 -1.05 11.89 14.08
CA GLN A 186 0.18 12.66 13.99
C GLN A 186 0.57 12.92 12.52
N VAL A 187 0.52 11.88 11.70
CA VAL A 187 0.86 12.01 10.26
C VAL A 187 -0.15 12.90 9.55
N ALA A 188 -1.44 12.78 9.84
CA ALA A 188 -2.48 13.65 9.27
C ALA A 188 -2.24 15.14 9.60
N ALA A 189 -1.84 15.46 10.84
CA ALA A 189 -1.50 16.82 11.23
C ALA A 189 -0.27 17.35 10.47
N GLN A 190 0.77 16.53 10.29
CA GLN A 190 1.97 16.90 9.51
C GLN A 190 1.66 17.02 8.02
N LEU A 191 0.76 16.21 7.49
CA LEU A 191 0.35 16.22 6.09
C LEU A 191 -0.25 17.58 5.68
N GLU A 192 -1.04 18.19 6.55
CA GLU A 192 -1.55 19.56 6.31
C GLU A 192 -0.43 20.59 6.22
N LEU A 193 0.63 20.45 7.02
CA LEU A 193 1.80 21.35 6.96
C LEU A 193 2.61 21.13 5.67
N VAL A 194 2.82 19.87 5.26
CA VAL A 194 3.49 19.54 3.99
C VAL A 194 2.70 20.12 2.83
N LYS A 195 1.40 19.86 2.75
CA LYS A 195 0.51 20.39 1.71
C LYS A 195 0.58 21.92 1.58
N LYS A 196 0.57 22.63 2.72
CA LYS A 196 0.69 24.08 2.73
C LYS A 196 2.03 24.53 2.15
N LYS A 197 3.15 23.96 2.61
CA LYS A 197 4.50 24.31 2.12
C LYS A 197 4.64 24.06 0.61
N GLU A 198 4.16 22.91 0.13
CA GLU A 198 4.22 22.58 -1.30
C GLU A 198 3.37 23.56 -2.14
N SER A 199 2.16 23.89 -1.69
CA SER A 199 1.30 24.86 -2.37
C SER A 199 1.94 26.26 -2.43
N GLU A 200 2.59 26.71 -1.35
CA GLU A 200 3.31 27.99 -1.30
C GLU A 200 4.54 27.96 -2.24
N ALA A 201 5.31 26.87 -2.23
CA ALA A 201 6.47 26.72 -3.11
C ALA A 201 6.05 26.69 -4.59
N GLU A 202 5.00 25.95 -4.92
CA GLU A 202 4.45 25.89 -6.28
C GLU A 202 3.98 27.29 -6.76
N ALA A 203 3.28 28.04 -5.90
CA ALA A 203 2.81 29.39 -6.22
C ALA A 203 3.99 30.36 -6.50
N ARG A 204 5.08 30.27 -5.72
CA ARG A 204 6.30 31.06 -5.91
C ARG A 204 6.97 30.73 -7.24
N VAL A 205 7.10 29.43 -7.56
CA VAL A 205 7.68 28.99 -8.86
C VAL A 205 6.83 29.47 -10.04
N LYS A 206 5.50 29.31 -9.95
CA LYS A 206 4.56 29.78 -10.98
C LYS A 206 4.60 31.31 -11.14
N GLY A 207 4.89 32.03 -10.05
CA GLY A 207 5.13 33.48 -10.04
C GLY A 207 6.48 33.90 -10.62
N GLY A 208 7.31 32.97 -11.08
CA GLY A 208 8.62 33.24 -11.69
C GLY A 208 9.76 33.36 -10.66
N GLU A 209 9.51 33.01 -9.39
CA GLU A 209 10.56 33.01 -8.37
C GLU A 209 11.47 31.80 -8.55
N LYS A 210 12.80 32.03 -8.59
CA LYS A 210 13.80 30.98 -8.57
C LYS A 210 13.99 30.45 -7.16
N LEU A 211 13.45 29.27 -6.86
CA LEU A 211 13.71 28.62 -5.58
C LEU A 211 15.18 28.19 -5.47
N LYS A 212 15.74 28.43 -4.29
CA LYS A 212 17.06 27.90 -3.94
C LYS A 212 16.89 26.52 -3.31
N PHE A 213 17.23 25.48 -4.03
CA PHE A 213 17.16 24.10 -3.54
C PHE A 213 18.37 23.68 -2.71
N TRP A 214 19.40 24.54 -2.64
CA TRP A 214 20.57 24.36 -1.80
C TRP A 214 21.09 25.72 -1.34
N ASP A 215 21.73 25.74 -0.18
CA ASP A 215 22.30 26.96 0.42
C ASP A 215 23.80 26.75 0.69
N PRO A 216 24.69 27.09 -0.28
CA PRO A 216 26.13 26.95 -0.11
C PRO A 216 26.69 27.62 1.15
N PRO A 217 26.28 28.88 1.53
CA PRO A 217 26.70 29.48 2.78
C PRO A 217 26.38 28.69 4.03
N ALA A 218 25.18 28.05 4.10
CA ALA A 218 24.80 27.20 5.23
C ALA A 218 25.61 25.91 5.30
N LEU A 219 26.20 25.47 4.19
CA LEU A 219 27.07 24.29 4.13
C LEU A 219 28.52 24.59 4.49
N GLY A 220 28.99 25.86 4.30
CA GLY A 220 30.35 26.31 4.64
C GLY A 220 31.44 25.38 4.05
N ASP A 221 32.41 25.03 4.88
CA ASP A 221 33.57 24.19 4.49
C ASP A 221 33.22 22.76 4.06
N ARG A 222 31.94 22.36 4.15
CA ARG A 222 31.45 21.06 3.64
C ARG A 222 31.27 21.03 2.12
N VAL A 223 31.43 22.20 1.46
CA VAL A 223 31.41 22.29 -0.01
C VAL A 223 32.83 22.51 -0.54
N ARG A 224 33.29 21.59 -1.37
CA ARG A 224 34.57 21.71 -2.06
C ARG A 224 34.31 22.05 -3.53
N TYR A 225 34.85 23.18 -3.97
CA TYR A 225 34.87 23.55 -5.39
C TYR A 225 36.19 23.04 -6.00
N ILE A 226 36.13 22.51 -7.20
CA ILE A 226 37.26 22.02 -7.98
C ILE A 226 37.19 22.74 -9.32
N ASP A 227 38.27 23.41 -9.71
CA ASP A 227 38.43 24.08 -11.02
C ASP A 227 38.78 23.09 -12.12
#